data_58d8a70b363180547dae0c143996d198
#
_entry.id   58d8a70b363180547dae0c143996d198
#
_cell.length_a   1.000
_cell.length_b   1.000
_cell.length_c   1.000
_cell.angle_alpha   90.00
_cell.angle_beta   90.00
_cell.angle_gamma   90.00
#
_symmetry.space_group_name_H-M   'P 1'
#
loop_
_entity.id
_entity.type
_entity.pdbx_description
1 polymer ?
#
loop_
_entity_poly.entity_id
_entity_poly.type
_entity_poly.pdbx_seq_one_letter_code
_entity_poly.pdbx_strand_id
1 'polypeptide(L)'
;MNLRAITFKSKRDTLIDGFIEAARFLVKQGVYAPDNLPYNTQFIPLAAIFAYDISHKKVLTNLTNLTKLSRWYWCGVFGELYGSANETRYALDIKELFAWIEDDNVIPDTVSRSSFSATRLLTLQTRNSAAYKGVMALLLKEEPLDFMTAGKMSVATYMQESTDIHHIFPVSHCEKEKLPREKWNSVINKTMIYASTNRSIGGDAPSKYIKALLNHKISQNDLELAVASHQIDFNLLDSDDFDGFIIDRAKKLLNLIEKSTGKSTSGRGTKETIDAFGASSNFNLCSANNPNYIDAISKNSLPFVMHGRDLFYMPAVVIGIPRRVSFDDISTVQKQSCLSKRLDNRRESPLRIFILSRFSS
;
A
#
# COMPACT_ATOMS: atom_id res chain seq x y z
N MET A 1 -28.93 -1.56 14.09
CA MET A 1 -28.47 -2.32 15.29
C MET A 1 -28.21 -1.31 16.42
N ASN A 2 -29.03 -1.29 17.46
CA ASN A 2 -28.82 -0.37 18.58
C ASN A 2 -27.86 -1.01 19.60
N LEU A 3 -26.59 -0.63 19.55
CA LEU A 3 -25.62 -1.04 20.56
C LEU A 3 -25.96 -0.33 21.88
N ARG A 4 -26.28 -1.09 22.93
CA ARG A 4 -26.55 -0.49 24.24
C ARG A 4 -25.26 0.15 24.78
N ALA A 5 -25.38 1.37 25.37
CA ALA A 5 -24.21 2.13 25.89
C ALA A 5 -23.34 1.30 26.86
N ILE A 6 -23.98 0.43 27.68
CA ILE A 6 -23.28 -0.47 28.60
C ILE A 6 -22.39 -1.47 27.83
N THR A 7 -22.89 -2.07 26.74
CA THR A 7 -22.14 -3.00 25.90
C THR A 7 -20.97 -2.30 25.20
N PHE A 8 -21.19 -1.05 24.73
CA PHE A 8 -20.13 -0.26 24.15
C PHE A 8 -19.02 0.04 25.19
N LYS A 9 -19.39 0.50 26.39
CA LYS A 9 -18.42 0.79 27.48
C LYS A 9 -17.58 -0.42 27.82
N SER A 10 -18.17 -1.64 27.92
CA SER A 10 -17.45 -2.87 28.27
C SER A 10 -16.51 -3.38 27.16
N LYS A 11 -16.73 -3.01 25.90
CA LYS A 11 -15.92 -3.43 24.74
C LYS A 11 -14.98 -2.35 24.20
N ARG A 12 -15.08 -1.14 24.72
CA ARG A 12 -14.38 0.04 24.21
C ARG A 12 -12.87 -0.19 24.08
N ASP A 13 -12.24 -0.66 25.13
CA ASP A 13 -10.78 -0.77 25.17
C ASP A 13 -10.29 -1.85 24.20
N THR A 14 -11.00 -2.97 24.12
CA THR A 14 -10.72 -4.01 23.11
C THR A 14 -10.87 -3.50 21.65
N LEU A 15 -11.88 -2.63 21.41
CA LEU A 15 -12.04 -2.03 20.08
C LEU A 15 -10.88 -1.09 19.76
N ILE A 16 -10.41 -0.33 20.76
CA ILE A 16 -9.24 0.55 20.58
C ILE A 16 -8.02 -0.27 20.22
N ASP A 17 -7.76 -1.34 20.99
CA ASP A 17 -6.64 -2.24 20.73
C ASP A 17 -6.75 -2.86 19.33
N GLY A 18 -7.96 -3.24 18.89
CA GLY A 18 -8.22 -3.71 17.54
C GLY A 18 -7.84 -2.70 16.46
N PHE A 19 -8.17 -1.41 16.65
CA PHE A 19 -7.77 -0.35 15.72
C PHE A 19 -6.25 -0.12 15.73
N ILE A 20 -5.61 -0.21 16.89
CA ILE A 20 -4.15 -0.09 17.02
C ILE A 20 -3.46 -1.22 16.26
N GLU A 21 -3.89 -2.47 16.46
CA GLU A 21 -3.29 -3.63 15.76
C GLU A 21 -3.56 -3.58 14.25
N ALA A 22 -4.74 -3.14 13.83
CA ALA A 22 -5.03 -2.93 12.42
C ALA A 22 -4.09 -1.89 11.79
N ALA A 23 -3.82 -0.79 12.48
CA ALA A 23 -2.87 0.22 12.02
C ALA A 23 -1.43 -0.34 11.95
N ARG A 24 -1.00 -1.11 12.95
CA ARG A 24 0.30 -1.80 12.95
C ARG A 24 0.43 -2.77 11.76
N PHE A 25 -0.63 -3.53 11.52
CA PHE A 25 -0.69 -4.42 10.37
C PHE A 25 -0.55 -3.64 9.05
N LEU A 26 -1.30 -2.55 8.88
CA LEU A 26 -1.26 -1.71 7.66
C LEU A 26 0.13 -1.11 7.42
N VAL A 27 0.81 -0.66 8.46
CA VAL A 27 2.21 -0.20 8.36
C VAL A 27 3.11 -1.30 7.80
N LYS A 28 2.98 -2.54 8.28
CA LYS A 28 3.71 -3.70 7.75
C LYS A 28 3.31 -4.05 6.30
N GLN A 29 2.17 -3.57 5.83
CA GLN A 29 1.73 -3.72 4.44
C GLN A 29 2.15 -2.53 3.54
N GLY A 30 2.98 -1.60 4.03
CA GLY A 30 3.44 -0.43 3.26
C GLY A 30 2.45 0.75 3.25
N VAL A 31 1.40 0.71 4.07
CA VAL A 31 0.44 1.82 4.22
C VAL A 31 0.91 2.69 5.37
N TYR A 32 1.70 3.73 5.08
CA TYR A 32 2.38 4.55 6.08
C TYR A 32 1.60 5.80 6.50
N ALA A 33 0.57 6.20 5.76
CA ALA A 33 -0.26 7.36 6.07
C ALA A 33 -1.74 7.08 5.75
N PRO A 34 -2.68 7.77 6.44
CA PRO A 34 -4.12 7.62 6.19
C PRO A 34 -4.52 7.88 4.73
N ASP A 35 -3.89 8.86 4.08
CA ASP A 35 -4.17 9.22 2.68
C ASP A 35 -3.75 8.11 1.70
N ASN A 36 -2.84 7.23 2.12
CA ASN A 36 -2.38 6.09 1.34
C ASN A 36 -3.23 4.83 1.56
N LEU A 37 -4.20 4.87 2.48
CA LEU A 37 -5.09 3.75 2.73
C LEU A 37 -5.96 3.48 1.49
N PRO A 38 -5.92 2.26 0.90
CA PRO A 38 -6.72 1.92 -0.27
C PRO A 38 -8.21 2.13 -0.05
N TYR A 39 -8.76 1.53 1.00
CA TYR A 39 -10.16 1.66 1.40
C TYR A 39 -10.31 1.96 2.89
N ASN A 40 -10.87 3.12 3.23
CA ASN A 40 -11.26 3.44 4.61
C ASN A 40 -12.33 2.46 5.14
N THR A 41 -13.19 1.98 4.25
CA THR A 41 -14.25 1.01 4.55
C THR A 41 -13.70 -0.35 4.95
N GLN A 42 -12.59 -0.80 4.39
CA GLN A 42 -11.95 -2.08 4.76
C GLN A 42 -11.20 -2.01 6.10
N PHE A 43 -10.83 -0.81 6.55
CA PHE A 43 -10.19 -0.64 7.85
C PHE A 43 -11.12 -1.03 9.01
N ILE A 44 -12.43 -0.85 8.85
CA ILE A 44 -13.43 -1.18 9.87
C ILE A 44 -13.45 -2.70 10.17
N PRO A 45 -13.69 -3.59 9.18
CA PRO A 45 -13.64 -5.03 9.44
C PRO A 45 -12.25 -5.51 9.85
N LEU A 46 -11.16 -4.91 9.36
CA LEU A 46 -9.81 -5.24 9.79
C LEU A 46 -9.61 -4.98 11.29
N ALA A 47 -10.04 -3.83 11.79
CA ALA A 47 -9.98 -3.50 13.21
C ALA A 47 -10.88 -4.42 14.05
N ALA A 48 -12.07 -4.77 13.55
CA ALA A 48 -12.98 -5.69 14.22
C ALA A 48 -12.42 -7.13 14.27
N ILE A 49 -11.71 -7.57 13.24
CA ILE A 49 -10.98 -8.85 13.22
C ILE A 49 -9.94 -8.90 14.35
N PHE A 50 -9.10 -7.88 14.49
CA PHE A 50 -8.12 -7.82 15.57
C PHE A 50 -8.78 -7.74 16.95
N ALA A 51 -9.83 -6.92 17.12
CA ALA A 51 -10.57 -6.83 18.38
C ALA A 51 -11.20 -8.19 18.79
N TYR A 52 -11.73 -8.93 17.82
CA TYR A 52 -12.27 -10.26 18.05
C TYR A 52 -11.17 -11.26 18.41
N ASP A 53 -10.03 -11.22 17.70
CA ASP A 53 -8.88 -12.09 17.99
C ASP A 53 -8.33 -11.85 19.39
N ILE A 54 -8.12 -10.61 19.79
CA ILE A 54 -7.64 -10.23 21.14
C ILE A 54 -8.56 -10.78 22.23
N SER A 55 -9.88 -10.72 22.01
CA SER A 55 -10.86 -11.11 23.01
C SER A 55 -11.12 -12.63 23.10
N HIS A 56 -10.95 -13.36 21.98
CA HIS A 56 -11.50 -14.73 21.88
C HIS A 56 -10.51 -15.78 21.37
N LYS A 57 -9.72 -15.48 20.35
CA LYS A 57 -8.96 -16.47 19.59
C LYS A 57 -7.47 -16.45 19.86
N LYS A 58 -6.85 -15.27 19.86
CA LYS A 58 -5.39 -15.06 20.00
C LYS A 58 -4.54 -15.84 19.00
N VAL A 59 -5.04 -16.01 17.78
CA VAL A 59 -4.41 -16.81 16.72
C VAL A 59 -3.65 -15.95 15.70
N LEU A 60 -3.90 -14.63 15.64
CA LEU A 60 -3.23 -13.71 14.70
C LEU A 60 -1.80 -13.31 15.12
N THR A 61 -1.25 -14.00 16.10
CA THR A 61 0.19 -13.97 16.44
C THR A 61 1.00 -14.96 15.60
N ASN A 62 0.33 -15.93 14.97
CA ASN A 62 0.95 -16.94 14.11
C ASN A 62 1.16 -16.36 12.70
N LEU A 63 2.37 -16.59 12.14
CA LEU A 63 2.74 -16.09 10.81
C LEU A 63 1.82 -16.62 9.69
N THR A 64 1.43 -17.89 9.73
CA THR A 64 0.52 -18.49 8.75
C THR A 64 -0.83 -17.78 8.75
N ASN A 65 -1.39 -17.49 9.92
CA ASN A 65 -2.66 -16.80 10.07
C ASN A 65 -2.57 -15.34 9.64
N LEU A 66 -1.46 -14.66 9.95
CA LEU A 66 -1.17 -13.32 9.44
C LEU A 66 -1.03 -13.30 7.92
N THR A 67 -0.50 -14.36 7.31
CA THR A 67 -0.43 -14.49 5.85
C THR A 67 -1.84 -14.63 5.25
N LYS A 68 -2.74 -15.42 5.86
CA LYS A 68 -4.14 -15.50 5.46
C LYS A 68 -4.85 -14.14 5.58
N LEU A 69 -4.65 -13.42 6.68
CA LEU A 69 -5.18 -12.06 6.88
C LEU A 69 -4.64 -11.09 5.81
N SER A 70 -3.33 -11.13 5.52
CA SER A 70 -2.72 -10.30 4.49
C SER A 70 -3.31 -10.60 3.11
N ARG A 71 -3.49 -11.88 2.77
CA ARG A 71 -4.11 -12.31 1.53
C ARG A 71 -5.57 -11.84 1.41
N TRP A 72 -6.37 -11.98 2.47
CA TRP A 72 -7.73 -11.44 2.54
C TRP A 72 -7.74 -9.92 2.29
N TYR A 73 -6.85 -9.19 2.96
CA TYR A 73 -6.74 -7.73 2.81
C TYR A 73 -6.45 -7.32 1.36
N TRP A 74 -5.41 -7.91 0.75
CA TRP A 74 -5.01 -7.59 -0.61
C TRP A 74 -6.03 -8.05 -1.66
N CYS A 75 -6.70 -9.17 -1.44
CA CYS A 75 -7.82 -9.60 -2.27
C CYS A 75 -8.96 -8.58 -2.24
N GLY A 76 -9.25 -7.98 -1.09
CA GLY A 76 -10.22 -6.89 -0.98
C GLY A 76 -9.82 -5.64 -1.75
N VAL A 77 -8.53 -5.27 -1.71
CA VAL A 77 -7.99 -4.10 -2.41
C VAL A 77 -7.98 -4.31 -3.91
N PHE A 78 -7.33 -5.38 -4.41
CA PHE A 78 -7.18 -5.61 -5.85
C PHE A 78 -8.43 -6.17 -6.52
N GLY A 79 -9.30 -6.82 -5.78
CA GLY A 79 -10.65 -7.18 -6.24
C GLY A 79 -11.62 -5.98 -6.27
N GLU A 80 -11.19 -4.80 -5.80
CA GLU A 80 -11.98 -3.56 -5.71
C GLU A 80 -13.34 -3.77 -4.97
N LEU A 81 -13.35 -4.61 -3.91
CA LEU A 81 -14.57 -5.13 -3.28
C LEU A 81 -15.14 -4.23 -2.17
N TYR A 82 -14.44 -3.15 -1.80
CA TYR A 82 -14.82 -2.28 -0.67
C TYR A 82 -15.28 -0.88 -1.07
N GLY A 83 -15.43 -0.60 -2.36
CA GLY A 83 -15.91 0.71 -2.84
C GLY A 83 -17.34 1.04 -2.40
N SER A 84 -18.19 0.02 -2.30
CA SER A 84 -19.59 0.12 -1.83
C SER A 84 -19.89 -0.92 -0.75
N ALA A 85 -18.87 -1.36 0.01
CA ALA A 85 -19.05 -2.37 1.04
C ALA A 85 -19.94 -1.84 2.19
N ASN A 86 -20.74 -2.74 2.77
CA ASN A 86 -21.69 -2.48 3.82
C ASN A 86 -21.45 -3.36 5.07
N GLU A 87 -22.22 -3.13 6.12
CA GLU A 87 -22.10 -3.84 7.39
C GLU A 87 -22.25 -5.36 7.26
N THR A 88 -23.05 -5.85 6.30
CA THR A 88 -23.23 -7.28 6.05
C THR A 88 -21.93 -7.92 5.60
N ARG A 89 -21.20 -7.27 4.67
CA ARG A 89 -19.88 -7.74 4.24
C ARG A 89 -18.89 -7.75 5.40
N TYR A 90 -18.85 -6.71 6.23
CA TYR A 90 -17.94 -6.66 7.37
C TYR A 90 -18.16 -7.81 8.34
N ALA A 91 -19.42 -8.15 8.63
CA ALA A 91 -19.76 -9.26 9.50
C ALA A 91 -19.36 -10.63 8.90
N LEU A 92 -19.55 -10.79 7.58
CA LEU A 92 -19.14 -12.00 6.87
C LEU A 92 -17.62 -12.16 6.86
N ASP A 93 -16.87 -11.11 6.55
CA ASP A 93 -15.41 -11.13 6.49
C ASP A 93 -14.79 -11.61 7.81
N ILE A 94 -15.32 -11.13 8.96
CA ILE A 94 -14.84 -11.57 10.28
C ILE A 94 -15.07 -13.06 10.46
N LYS A 95 -16.30 -13.53 10.21
CA LYS A 95 -16.68 -14.93 10.37
C LYS A 95 -15.87 -15.84 9.46
N GLU A 96 -15.79 -15.50 8.18
CA GLU A 96 -15.16 -16.32 7.16
C GLU A 96 -13.65 -16.38 7.30
N LEU A 97 -13.01 -15.28 7.71
CA LEU A 97 -11.56 -15.29 7.98
C LEU A 97 -11.19 -16.27 9.09
N PHE A 98 -11.92 -16.28 10.21
CA PHE A 98 -11.63 -17.19 11.29
C PHE A 98 -11.99 -18.64 10.94
N ALA A 99 -13.04 -18.87 10.16
CA ALA A 99 -13.34 -20.19 9.60
C ALA A 99 -12.21 -20.69 8.69
N TRP A 100 -11.66 -19.82 7.84
CA TRP A 100 -10.51 -20.14 7.00
C TRP A 100 -9.23 -20.41 7.79
N ILE A 101 -9.02 -19.71 8.91
CA ILE A 101 -7.89 -19.97 9.81
C ILE A 101 -8.00 -21.38 10.42
N GLU A 102 -9.20 -21.83 10.75
CA GLU A 102 -9.47 -23.14 11.32
C GLU A 102 -9.46 -24.27 10.27
N ASP A 103 -9.91 -24.00 9.04
CA ASP A 103 -9.99 -24.97 7.94
C ASP A 103 -9.59 -24.31 6.60
N ASP A 104 -8.50 -24.79 6.01
CA ASP A 104 -7.95 -24.28 4.73
C ASP A 104 -8.92 -24.38 3.54
N ASN A 105 -9.92 -25.27 3.63
CA ASN A 105 -10.93 -25.47 2.58
C ASN A 105 -12.05 -24.40 2.61
N VAL A 106 -12.19 -23.67 3.72
CA VAL A 106 -13.21 -22.62 3.90
C VAL A 106 -12.67 -21.29 3.44
N ILE A 107 -12.64 -21.06 2.13
CA ILE A 107 -12.07 -19.84 1.55
C ILE A 107 -13.07 -18.69 1.66
N PRO A 108 -12.69 -17.51 2.23
CA PRO A 108 -13.56 -16.34 2.34
C PRO A 108 -14.07 -15.84 0.97
N ASP A 109 -15.31 -15.33 0.94
CA ASP A 109 -15.93 -14.74 -0.27
C ASP A 109 -15.06 -13.62 -0.85
N THR A 110 -14.49 -12.76 -0.01
CA THR A 110 -13.55 -11.71 -0.41
C THR A 110 -12.33 -12.28 -1.15
N VAL A 111 -11.82 -13.44 -0.75
CA VAL A 111 -10.69 -14.09 -1.44
C VAL A 111 -11.15 -14.80 -2.72
N SER A 112 -12.25 -15.56 -2.65
CA SER A 112 -12.73 -16.34 -3.80
C SER A 112 -13.14 -15.45 -4.97
N ARG A 113 -13.85 -14.36 -4.73
CA ARG A 113 -14.37 -13.42 -5.75
C ARG A 113 -13.33 -12.43 -6.26
N SER A 114 -12.23 -12.22 -5.56
CA SER A 114 -11.19 -11.29 -5.99
C SER A 114 -10.64 -11.69 -7.34
N SER A 115 -10.58 -10.74 -8.27
CA SER A 115 -9.95 -10.87 -9.58
C SER A 115 -9.30 -9.55 -9.96
N PHE A 116 -8.11 -9.59 -10.54
CA PHE A 116 -7.41 -8.43 -11.07
C PHE A 116 -7.00 -8.68 -12.51
N SER A 117 -7.37 -7.77 -13.42
CA SER A 117 -6.97 -7.86 -14.83
C SER A 117 -5.61 -7.20 -15.05
N ALA A 118 -4.75 -7.82 -15.86
CA ALA A 118 -3.45 -7.27 -16.20
C ALA A 118 -3.56 -5.87 -16.85
N THR A 119 -4.55 -5.66 -17.73
CA THR A 119 -4.78 -4.36 -18.38
C THR A 119 -5.24 -3.27 -17.43
N ARG A 120 -5.72 -3.64 -16.21
CA ARG A 120 -6.11 -2.67 -15.19
C ARG A 120 -4.96 -1.74 -14.80
N LEU A 121 -3.69 -2.20 -14.87
CA LEU A 121 -2.53 -1.36 -14.59
C LEU A 121 -2.47 -0.10 -15.45
N LEU A 122 -2.88 -0.17 -16.73
CA LEU A 122 -2.89 0.98 -17.65
C LEU A 122 -3.93 2.04 -17.27
N THR A 123 -5.03 1.62 -16.63
CA THR A 123 -6.12 2.51 -16.23
C THR A 123 -5.95 3.10 -14.82
N LEU A 124 -4.97 2.63 -14.04
CA LEU A 124 -4.62 3.17 -12.73
C LEU A 124 -3.78 4.44 -12.88
N GLN A 125 -4.44 5.59 -13.03
CA GLN A 125 -3.78 6.85 -13.35
C GLN A 125 -3.75 7.85 -12.18
N THR A 126 -4.65 7.71 -11.21
CA THR A 126 -4.81 8.67 -10.13
C THR A 126 -4.78 8.03 -8.74
N ARG A 127 -4.39 8.83 -7.73
CA ARG A 127 -4.36 8.44 -6.31
C ARG A 127 -5.74 8.08 -5.73
N ASN A 128 -6.82 8.35 -6.45
CA ASN A 128 -8.18 8.09 -5.98
C ASN A 128 -8.58 6.61 -6.08
N SER A 129 -7.89 5.84 -6.90
CA SER A 129 -8.15 4.40 -7.04
C SER A 129 -7.51 3.62 -5.88
N ALA A 130 -8.28 2.72 -5.27
CA ALA A 130 -7.77 1.84 -4.22
C ALA A 130 -6.68 0.90 -4.75
N ALA A 131 -6.85 0.35 -5.95
CA ALA A 131 -5.84 -0.49 -6.58
C ALA A 131 -4.55 0.29 -6.88
N TYR A 132 -4.64 1.58 -7.27
CA TYR A 132 -3.46 2.45 -7.41
C TYR A 132 -2.70 2.58 -6.08
N LYS A 133 -3.41 2.92 -5.00
CA LYS A 133 -2.82 3.00 -3.66
C LYS A 133 -2.25 1.65 -3.21
N GLY A 134 -2.90 0.56 -3.58
CA GLY A 134 -2.43 -0.80 -3.33
C GLY A 134 -1.08 -1.08 -3.98
N VAL A 135 -0.91 -0.74 -5.27
CA VAL A 135 0.39 -0.90 -5.95
C VAL A 135 1.48 -0.07 -5.27
N MET A 136 1.20 1.20 -4.92
CA MET A 136 2.16 2.05 -4.22
C MET A 136 2.52 1.50 -2.83
N ALA A 137 1.56 0.96 -2.09
CA ALA A 137 1.81 0.34 -0.80
C ALA A 137 2.65 -0.94 -0.93
N LEU A 138 2.41 -1.77 -1.96
CA LEU A 138 3.26 -2.95 -2.22
C LEU A 138 4.70 -2.56 -2.56
N LEU A 139 4.90 -1.48 -3.32
CA LEU A 139 6.24 -0.96 -3.58
C LEU A 139 6.91 -0.46 -2.29
N LEU A 140 6.21 0.31 -1.46
CA LEU A 140 6.74 0.81 -0.19
C LEU A 140 7.05 -0.30 0.81
N LYS A 141 6.29 -1.40 0.77
CA LYS A 141 6.52 -2.57 1.63
C LYS A 141 7.89 -3.21 1.42
N GLU A 142 8.44 -3.11 0.22
CA GLU A 142 9.78 -3.61 -0.11
C GLU A 142 10.89 -2.62 0.31
N GLU A 143 10.55 -1.51 1.00
CA GLU A 143 11.48 -0.46 1.45
C GLU A 143 12.43 0.02 0.33
N PRO A 144 11.88 0.55 -0.79
CA PRO A 144 12.69 0.93 -1.93
C PRO A 144 13.72 2.02 -1.56
N LEU A 145 14.79 2.12 -2.35
CA LEU A 145 15.88 3.06 -2.13
C LEU A 145 15.65 4.33 -2.95
N ASP A 146 15.89 5.51 -2.36
CA ASP A 146 15.84 6.76 -3.10
C ASP A 146 16.96 6.86 -4.16
N PHE A 147 16.64 7.37 -5.35
CA PHE A 147 17.56 7.37 -6.51
C PHE A 147 18.81 8.24 -6.32
N MET A 148 18.76 9.27 -5.47
CA MET A 148 19.90 10.17 -5.28
C MET A 148 20.72 9.83 -4.04
N THR A 149 20.06 9.35 -2.99
CA THR A 149 20.70 9.12 -1.69
C THR A 149 20.97 7.66 -1.39
N ALA A 150 20.40 6.73 -2.16
CA ALA A 150 20.33 5.29 -1.85
C ALA A 150 19.76 4.99 -0.44
N GLY A 151 19.11 5.97 0.17
CA GLY A 151 18.49 5.84 1.48
C GLY A 151 17.20 5.02 1.40
N LYS A 152 16.99 4.09 2.34
CA LYS A 152 15.76 3.28 2.41
C LYS A 152 14.54 4.14 2.72
N MET A 153 13.46 3.94 1.97
CA MET A 153 12.14 4.53 2.21
C MET A 153 11.37 3.72 3.27
N SER A 154 11.93 3.67 4.48
CA SER A 154 11.29 3.05 5.64
C SER A 154 10.16 3.93 6.18
N VAL A 155 9.35 3.38 7.12
CA VAL A 155 8.32 4.18 7.82
C VAL A 155 8.92 5.43 8.46
N ALA A 156 10.09 5.31 9.09
CA ALA A 156 10.75 6.42 9.77
C ALA A 156 11.14 7.53 8.80
N THR A 157 11.78 7.17 7.68
CA THR A 157 12.19 8.15 6.65
C THR A 157 10.99 8.75 5.93
N TYR A 158 9.96 7.95 5.65
CA TYR A 158 8.71 8.44 5.06
C TYR A 158 8.02 9.52 5.91
N MET A 159 8.16 9.42 7.25
CA MET A 159 7.61 10.41 8.18
C MET A 159 8.46 11.68 8.33
N GLN A 160 9.75 11.59 8.06
CA GLN A 160 10.71 12.68 8.22
C GLN A 160 10.92 13.45 6.93
N GLU A 161 10.92 12.76 5.80
CA GLU A 161 11.18 13.30 4.48
C GLU A 161 9.87 13.50 3.70
N SER A 162 9.79 14.58 2.94
CA SER A 162 8.71 14.75 1.97
C SER A 162 8.93 13.80 0.80
N THR A 163 7.89 13.05 0.45
CA THR A 163 7.90 12.12 -0.70
C THR A 163 6.96 12.62 -1.80
N ASP A 164 7.37 12.41 -3.03
CA ASP A 164 6.57 12.72 -4.23
C ASP A 164 6.34 11.47 -5.08
N ILE A 165 5.24 11.48 -5.83
CA ILE A 165 5.03 10.53 -6.92
C ILE A 165 5.79 11.05 -8.14
N HIS A 166 6.84 10.34 -8.49
CA HIS A 166 7.68 10.61 -9.66
C HIS A 166 7.20 9.82 -10.87
N HIS A 167 7.14 10.48 -12.04
CA HIS A 167 7.04 9.80 -13.33
C HIS A 167 8.45 9.39 -13.76
N ILE A 168 8.68 8.08 -13.86
CA ILE A 168 10.00 7.49 -14.15
C ILE A 168 10.50 7.95 -15.52
N PHE A 169 9.63 7.90 -16.54
CA PHE A 169 9.76 8.67 -17.76
C PHE A 169 8.99 9.99 -17.56
N PRO A 170 9.68 11.13 -17.40
CA PRO A 170 9.04 12.40 -17.05
C PRO A 170 8.01 12.87 -18.09
N VAL A 171 6.96 13.54 -17.61
CA VAL A 171 5.83 13.98 -18.44
C VAL A 171 6.30 14.81 -19.63
N SER A 172 7.20 15.80 -19.41
CA SER A 172 7.73 16.66 -20.47
C SER A 172 8.49 15.88 -21.56
N HIS A 173 9.23 14.84 -21.16
CA HIS A 173 9.88 13.94 -22.11
C HIS A 173 8.85 13.12 -22.89
N CYS A 174 7.88 12.51 -22.21
CA CYS A 174 6.84 11.69 -22.84
C CYS A 174 6.01 12.50 -23.86
N GLU A 175 5.65 13.75 -23.52
CA GLU A 175 4.90 14.63 -24.41
C GLU A 175 5.73 15.06 -25.64
N LYS A 176 7.01 15.36 -25.43
CA LYS A 176 7.94 15.71 -26.52
C LYS A 176 8.10 14.55 -27.51
N GLU A 177 8.27 13.34 -27.01
CA GLU A 177 8.42 12.13 -27.82
C GLU A 177 7.07 11.56 -28.30
N LYS A 178 5.95 12.22 -27.96
CA LYS A 178 4.57 11.83 -28.34
C LYS A 178 4.21 10.41 -27.90
N LEU A 179 4.70 9.99 -26.73
CA LEU A 179 4.42 8.67 -26.19
C LEU A 179 2.93 8.54 -25.77
N PRO A 180 2.33 7.34 -25.82
CA PRO A 180 0.92 7.13 -25.48
C PRO A 180 0.61 7.52 -24.04
N ARG A 181 -0.35 8.44 -23.86
CA ARG A 181 -0.68 8.99 -22.53
C ARG A 181 -1.20 7.94 -21.56
N GLU A 182 -1.98 6.99 -22.04
CA GLU A 182 -2.52 5.88 -21.24
C GLU A 182 -1.40 5.02 -20.64
N LYS A 183 -0.25 4.91 -21.30
CA LYS A 183 0.91 4.20 -20.78
C LYS A 183 1.71 5.07 -19.82
N TRP A 184 2.18 6.26 -20.25
CA TRP A 184 3.07 7.06 -19.39
C TRP A 184 2.37 7.68 -18.19
N ASN A 185 1.04 7.89 -18.21
CA ASN A 185 0.31 8.39 -17.04
C ASN A 185 -0.21 7.26 -16.13
N SER A 186 0.01 5.99 -16.48
CA SER A 186 -0.38 4.85 -15.66
C SER A 186 0.52 4.68 -14.42
N VAL A 187 0.07 3.86 -13.48
CA VAL A 187 0.85 3.47 -12.29
C VAL A 187 2.17 2.78 -12.64
N ILE A 188 2.26 2.21 -13.85
CA ILE A 188 3.48 1.54 -14.33
C ILE A 188 4.63 2.52 -14.45
N ASN A 189 4.37 3.76 -14.86
CA ASN A 189 5.37 4.82 -14.99
C ASN A 189 5.50 5.68 -13.72
N LYS A 190 5.04 5.20 -12.56
CA LYS A 190 5.04 6.00 -11.33
C LYS A 190 5.69 5.25 -10.18
N THR A 191 6.46 5.98 -9.38
CA THR A 191 7.05 5.49 -8.15
C THR A 191 7.15 6.60 -7.12
N MET A 192 7.39 6.25 -5.84
CA MET A 192 7.68 7.23 -4.80
C MET A 192 9.18 7.40 -4.66
N ILE A 193 9.63 8.64 -4.58
CA ILE A 193 11.01 9.05 -4.23
C ILE A 193 10.95 10.27 -3.32
N TYR A 194 12.06 10.71 -2.76
CA TYR A 194 12.07 11.96 -2.00
C TYR A 194 11.80 13.16 -2.92
N ALA A 195 11.09 14.16 -2.39
CA ALA A 195 10.74 15.36 -3.12
C ALA A 195 12.00 16.15 -3.58
N SER A 196 13.10 16.09 -2.83
CA SER A 196 14.40 16.64 -3.22
C SER A 196 14.96 15.96 -4.47
N THR A 197 14.94 14.63 -4.49
CA THR A 197 15.37 13.81 -5.63
C THR A 197 14.51 14.06 -6.85
N ASN A 198 13.17 14.10 -6.68
CA ASN A 198 12.24 14.40 -7.77
C ASN A 198 12.51 15.76 -8.43
N ARG A 199 12.80 16.80 -7.63
CA ARG A 199 13.18 18.11 -8.15
C ARG A 199 14.52 18.09 -8.89
N SER A 200 15.48 17.29 -8.42
CA SER A 200 16.81 17.18 -9.06
C SER A 200 16.76 16.45 -10.40
N ILE A 201 15.86 15.48 -10.55
CA ILE A 201 15.65 14.74 -11.81
C ILE A 201 15.05 15.67 -12.88
N GLY A 202 14.11 16.53 -12.50
CA GLY A 202 13.45 17.45 -13.43
C GLY A 202 12.63 16.73 -14.49
N GLY A 203 12.66 17.25 -15.73
CA GLY A 203 11.82 16.77 -16.83
C GLY A 203 12.58 16.12 -17.99
N ASP A 204 13.85 15.80 -17.80
CA ASP A 204 14.71 15.22 -18.83
C ASP A 204 14.48 13.70 -19.03
N ALA A 205 14.94 13.20 -20.19
CA ALA A 205 14.93 11.76 -20.48
C ALA A 205 15.66 10.95 -19.39
N PRO A 206 15.26 9.69 -19.13
CA PRO A 206 15.89 8.84 -18.13
C PRO A 206 17.41 8.74 -18.27
N SER A 207 17.94 8.50 -19.48
CA SER A 207 19.39 8.45 -19.74
C SER A 207 20.13 9.74 -19.35
N LYS A 208 19.46 10.91 -19.39
CA LYS A 208 20.05 12.19 -18.99
C LYS A 208 20.03 12.37 -17.48
N TYR A 209 18.89 12.12 -16.82
CA TYR A 209 18.84 12.30 -15.37
C TYR A 209 19.69 11.25 -14.63
N ILE A 210 19.84 10.02 -15.17
CA ILE A 210 20.79 9.02 -14.65
C ILE A 210 22.19 9.61 -14.62
N LYS A 211 22.68 10.19 -15.74
CA LYS A 211 23.98 10.84 -15.80
C LYS A 211 24.11 12.00 -14.82
N ALA A 212 23.05 12.78 -14.66
CA ALA A 212 23.03 13.88 -13.69
C ALA A 212 23.13 13.34 -12.23
N LEU A 213 22.41 12.28 -11.89
CA LEU A 213 22.48 11.64 -10.57
C LEU A 213 23.89 11.09 -10.28
N LEU A 214 24.51 10.41 -11.24
CA LEU A 214 25.90 9.93 -11.11
C LEU A 214 26.88 11.07 -10.85
N ASN A 215 26.67 12.25 -11.45
CA ASN A 215 27.48 13.45 -11.17
C ASN A 215 27.25 14.02 -9.75
N HIS A 216 26.12 13.70 -9.09
CA HIS A 216 25.81 14.07 -7.70
C HIS A 216 26.40 13.13 -6.63
N LYS A 217 27.40 12.32 -6.97
CA LYS A 217 28.18 11.44 -6.07
C LYS A 217 27.50 10.14 -5.63
N ILE A 218 26.35 9.74 -6.17
CA ILE A 218 25.91 8.37 -6.02
C ILE A 218 26.78 7.44 -6.87
N SER A 219 27.16 6.28 -6.36
CA SER A 219 27.87 5.30 -7.18
C SER A 219 26.92 4.67 -8.19
N GLN A 220 27.45 4.19 -9.33
CA GLN A 220 26.62 3.49 -10.31
C GLN A 220 25.93 2.26 -9.70
N ASN A 221 26.66 1.48 -8.93
CA ASN A 221 26.09 0.30 -8.26
C ASN A 221 24.94 0.66 -7.30
N ASP A 222 25.07 1.74 -6.52
CA ASP A 222 24.00 2.17 -5.61
C ASP A 222 22.79 2.67 -6.38
N LEU A 223 22.98 3.38 -7.49
CA LEU A 223 21.88 3.83 -8.36
C LEU A 223 21.19 2.64 -9.04
N GLU A 224 21.91 1.66 -9.54
CA GLU A 224 21.35 0.44 -10.11
C GLU A 224 20.51 -0.33 -9.08
N LEU A 225 21.03 -0.47 -7.85
CA LEU A 225 20.28 -1.08 -6.74
C LEU A 225 19.03 -0.26 -6.36
N ALA A 226 19.15 1.07 -6.33
CA ALA A 226 18.02 1.95 -6.06
C ALA A 226 16.94 1.78 -7.13
N VAL A 227 17.29 1.85 -8.40
CA VAL A 227 16.36 1.67 -9.53
C VAL A 227 15.71 0.27 -9.48
N ALA A 228 16.48 -0.79 -9.26
CA ALA A 228 15.99 -2.16 -9.17
C ALA A 228 14.99 -2.35 -8.01
N SER A 229 15.21 -1.65 -6.87
CA SER A 229 14.32 -1.71 -5.70
C SER A 229 12.89 -1.19 -5.99
N HIS A 230 12.72 -0.38 -7.03
CA HIS A 230 11.44 0.10 -7.53
C HIS A 230 10.83 -0.78 -8.63
N GLN A 231 11.32 -2.01 -8.79
CA GLN A 231 10.88 -2.94 -9.84
C GLN A 231 11.18 -2.42 -11.25
N ILE A 232 12.31 -1.74 -11.43
CA ILE A 232 12.73 -1.14 -12.70
C ILE A 232 14.02 -1.83 -13.18
N ASP A 233 14.11 -2.07 -14.47
CA ASP A 233 15.37 -2.50 -15.12
C ASP A 233 16.19 -1.26 -15.48
N PHE A 234 17.41 -1.17 -14.96
CA PHE A 234 18.29 -0.03 -15.17
C PHE A 234 18.65 0.16 -16.66
N ASN A 235 18.90 -0.94 -17.39
CA ASN A 235 19.30 -0.85 -18.79
C ASN A 235 18.20 -0.25 -19.67
N LEU A 236 16.93 -0.56 -19.38
CA LEU A 236 15.79 0.01 -20.11
C LEU A 236 15.65 1.52 -19.86
N LEU A 237 16.03 1.98 -18.65
CA LEU A 237 16.09 3.39 -18.32
C LEU A 237 17.24 4.11 -19.03
N ASP A 238 18.45 3.55 -18.93
CA ASP A 238 19.67 4.15 -19.50
C ASP A 238 19.65 4.21 -21.03
N SER A 239 18.90 3.31 -21.67
CA SER A 239 18.65 3.31 -23.11
C SER A 239 17.43 4.12 -23.57
N ASP A 240 16.68 4.74 -22.65
CA ASP A 240 15.39 5.40 -22.94
C ASP A 240 14.36 4.47 -23.62
N ASP A 241 14.44 3.15 -23.42
CA ASP A 241 13.50 2.15 -23.98
C ASP A 241 12.18 2.17 -23.22
N PHE A 242 11.27 3.06 -23.62
CA PHE A 242 9.98 3.24 -22.98
C PHE A 242 9.06 2.00 -23.09
N ASP A 243 8.97 1.40 -24.27
CA ASP A 243 8.07 0.26 -24.48
C ASP A 243 8.57 -0.97 -23.74
N GLY A 244 9.87 -1.26 -23.80
CA GLY A 244 10.51 -2.32 -23.00
C GLY A 244 10.29 -2.10 -21.48
N PHE A 245 10.48 -0.88 -21.02
CA PHE A 245 10.24 -0.50 -19.62
C PHE A 245 8.79 -0.73 -19.18
N ILE A 246 7.79 -0.28 -19.95
CA ILE A 246 6.36 -0.46 -19.63
C ILE A 246 6.03 -1.94 -19.48
N ILE A 247 6.53 -2.77 -20.42
CA ILE A 247 6.30 -4.21 -20.45
C ILE A 247 6.96 -4.90 -19.25
N ASP A 248 8.25 -4.66 -19.02
CA ASP A 248 9.02 -5.30 -17.95
C ASP A 248 8.46 -4.93 -16.59
N ARG A 249 8.23 -3.64 -16.35
CA ARG A 249 7.72 -3.18 -15.07
C ARG A 249 6.28 -3.64 -14.81
N ALA A 250 5.43 -3.68 -15.84
CA ALA A 250 4.09 -4.26 -15.70
C ALA A 250 4.14 -5.71 -15.24
N LYS A 251 5.03 -6.54 -15.81
CA LYS A 251 5.25 -7.93 -15.37
C LYS A 251 5.61 -7.99 -13.88
N LYS A 252 6.57 -7.18 -13.45
CA LYS A 252 7.05 -7.13 -12.06
C LYS A 252 5.95 -6.69 -11.11
N LEU A 253 5.17 -5.65 -11.46
CA LEU A 253 4.03 -5.19 -10.65
C LEU A 253 2.92 -6.25 -10.56
N LEU A 254 2.59 -6.93 -11.64
CA LEU A 254 1.63 -8.05 -11.62
C LEU A 254 2.11 -9.18 -10.72
N ASN A 255 3.40 -9.51 -10.73
CA ASN A 255 3.98 -10.51 -9.83
C ASN A 255 3.85 -10.10 -8.35
N LEU A 256 4.04 -8.81 -8.00
CA LEU A 256 3.79 -8.32 -6.65
C LEU A 256 2.33 -8.46 -6.22
N ILE A 257 1.39 -8.16 -7.13
CA ILE A 257 -0.05 -8.33 -6.88
C ILE A 257 -0.38 -9.82 -6.68
N GLU A 258 0.11 -10.70 -7.53
CA GLU A 258 -0.10 -12.15 -7.42
C GLU A 258 0.49 -12.71 -6.13
N LYS A 259 1.71 -12.30 -5.76
CA LYS A 259 2.33 -12.67 -4.49
C LYS A 259 1.49 -12.24 -3.29
N SER A 260 0.93 -11.04 -3.31
CA SER A 260 0.15 -10.47 -2.20
C SER A 260 -1.25 -11.08 -2.07
N THR A 261 -1.91 -11.38 -3.19
CA THR A 261 -3.26 -11.96 -3.24
C THR A 261 -3.27 -13.48 -3.19
N GLY A 262 -2.16 -14.12 -3.56
CA GLY A 262 -2.06 -15.57 -3.78
C GLY A 262 -2.94 -16.03 -4.94
N LYS A 263 -3.26 -15.15 -5.90
CA LYS A 263 -4.10 -15.45 -7.09
C LYS A 263 -3.41 -14.93 -8.34
N SER A 264 -3.53 -15.67 -9.42
CA SER A 264 -3.08 -15.23 -10.74
C SER A 264 -3.92 -14.06 -11.25
N THR A 265 -3.27 -13.08 -11.87
CA THR A 265 -3.96 -11.99 -12.57
C THR A 265 -4.54 -12.48 -13.89
N SER A 266 -5.77 -12.04 -14.22
CA SER A 266 -6.43 -12.44 -15.45
C SER A 266 -5.86 -11.71 -16.67
N GLY A 267 -5.92 -12.36 -17.81
CA GLY A 267 -5.58 -11.76 -19.11
C GLY A 267 -4.09 -11.62 -19.41
N ARG A 268 -3.16 -12.10 -18.58
CA ARG A 268 -1.71 -11.91 -18.77
C ARG A 268 -1.16 -12.36 -20.13
N GLY A 269 -1.74 -13.34 -20.76
CA GLY A 269 -1.28 -13.87 -22.06
C GLY A 269 -2.30 -13.69 -23.19
N THR A 270 -3.35 -12.90 -22.98
CA THR A 270 -4.36 -12.68 -24.01
C THR A 270 -3.88 -11.68 -25.06
N LYS A 271 -4.40 -11.83 -26.29
CA LYS A 271 -4.08 -10.92 -27.38
C LYS A 271 -4.42 -9.47 -27.04
N GLU A 272 -5.57 -9.24 -26.37
CA GLU A 272 -6.00 -7.92 -25.95
C GLU A 272 -4.98 -7.26 -25.00
N THR A 273 -4.39 -8.03 -24.08
CA THR A 273 -3.35 -7.53 -23.17
C THR A 273 -2.06 -7.25 -23.92
N ILE A 274 -1.64 -8.15 -24.82
CA ILE A 274 -0.46 -7.97 -25.65
C ILE A 274 -0.57 -6.70 -26.49
N ASP A 275 -1.71 -6.49 -27.16
CA ASP A 275 -1.98 -5.31 -27.97
C ASP A 275 -2.02 -4.03 -27.12
N ALA A 276 -2.68 -4.08 -25.96
CA ALA A 276 -2.80 -2.92 -25.06
C ALA A 276 -1.43 -2.43 -24.52
N PHE A 277 -0.52 -3.35 -24.24
CA PHE A 277 0.84 -3.00 -23.83
C PHE A 277 1.77 -2.67 -25.00
N GLY A 278 1.34 -2.95 -26.25
CA GLY A 278 2.16 -2.75 -27.46
C GLY A 278 3.30 -3.75 -27.58
N ALA A 279 3.13 -4.94 -27.02
CA ALA A 279 4.13 -5.98 -27.04
C ALA A 279 4.10 -6.75 -28.35
N SER A 280 5.27 -7.21 -28.82
CA SER A 280 5.36 -8.17 -29.91
C SER A 280 4.83 -9.55 -29.47
N SER A 281 4.51 -10.44 -30.41
CA SER A 281 3.97 -11.78 -30.18
C SER A 281 4.78 -12.68 -29.22
N ASN A 282 6.01 -12.29 -28.89
CA ASN A 282 6.88 -12.97 -27.90
C ASN A 282 6.65 -12.48 -26.46
N PHE A 283 5.65 -11.65 -26.23
CA PHE A 283 5.29 -11.14 -24.92
C PHE A 283 4.56 -12.23 -24.11
N ASN A 284 5.32 -13.12 -23.54
CA ASN A 284 4.80 -14.10 -22.62
C ASN A 284 4.84 -13.49 -21.20
N LEU A 285 3.72 -12.91 -20.78
CA LEU A 285 3.47 -12.55 -19.37
C LEU A 285 3.23 -13.81 -18.52
N CYS A 286 3.75 -14.98 -18.97
CA CYS A 286 3.53 -16.23 -18.27
C CYS A 286 3.68 -16.00 -16.76
N SER A 287 2.61 -16.32 -16.03
CA SER A 287 2.69 -16.60 -14.62
C SER A 287 3.80 -17.63 -14.45
N ALA A 288 4.72 -17.36 -13.55
CA ALA A 288 5.66 -18.36 -13.10
C ALA A 288 4.86 -19.48 -12.38
N ASN A 289 4.27 -20.39 -13.12
CA ASN A 289 4.05 -21.76 -12.67
C ASN A 289 5.43 -22.42 -12.55
N ASN A 290 6.28 -21.82 -11.70
CA ASN A 290 7.54 -22.41 -11.29
C ASN A 290 7.28 -23.07 -9.94
N PRO A 291 7.30 -24.41 -9.84
CA PRO A 291 7.18 -25.11 -8.56
C PRO A 291 8.21 -24.66 -7.52
N ASN A 292 9.31 -24.04 -7.93
CA ASN A 292 10.32 -23.43 -7.04
C ASN A 292 9.86 -22.13 -6.36
N TYR A 293 8.68 -21.59 -6.70
CA TYR A 293 8.17 -20.34 -6.10
C TYR A 293 7.65 -20.53 -4.68
N ILE A 294 7.16 -21.72 -4.35
CA ILE A 294 6.70 -22.07 -2.99
C ILE A 294 7.90 -22.22 -2.04
N ASP A 295 9.05 -22.72 -2.53
CA ASP A 295 10.28 -22.89 -1.76
C ASP A 295 11.01 -21.57 -1.44
N ALA A 296 10.84 -20.53 -2.27
CA ALA A 296 11.44 -19.22 -2.01
C ALA A 296 10.76 -18.46 -0.86
N ILE A 297 9.48 -18.73 -0.60
CA ILE A 297 8.75 -18.14 0.53
C ILE A 297 9.21 -18.73 1.86
N SER A 298 9.61 -20.01 1.88
CA SER A 298 10.07 -20.70 3.10
C SER A 298 11.52 -20.38 3.48
N LYS A 299 12.34 -19.95 2.52
CA LYS A 299 13.80 -19.74 2.74
C LYS A 299 14.20 -18.30 3.09
N ASN A 300 13.33 -17.30 2.85
CA ASN A 300 13.59 -15.89 3.18
C ASN A 300 12.90 -15.39 4.46
N SER A 301 12.39 -16.30 5.30
CA SER A 301 11.94 -15.95 6.64
C SER A 301 13.15 -15.89 7.58
N LEU A 302 13.80 -14.72 7.66
CA LEU A 302 14.69 -14.42 8.78
C LEU A 302 13.85 -14.46 10.07
N PRO A 303 14.32 -15.15 11.12
CA PRO A 303 13.63 -15.20 12.39
C PRO A 303 13.60 -13.80 13.00
N PHE A 304 12.41 -13.24 13.13
CA PHE A 304 12.19 -11.96 13.80
C PHE A 304 12.28 -12.19 15.31
N VAL A 305 13.44 -11.91 15.90
CA VAL A 305 13.61 -11.89 17.34
C VAL A 305 13.01 -10.60 17.88
N MET A 306 11.88 -10.70 18.55
CA MET A 306 11.27 -9.61 19.31
C MET A 306 12.17 -9.24 20.49
N HIS A 307 12.94 -8.17 20.39
CA HIS A 307 13.56 -7.54 21.55
C HIS A 307 12.55 -6.60 22.19
N GLY A 308 12.16 -6.91 23.41
CA GLY A 308 11.03 -6.32 24.15
C GLY A 308 11.21 -4.87 24.63
N ARG A 309 11.86 -3.97 23.91
CA ARG A 309 12.04 -2.56 24.31
C ARG A 309 11.63 -1.50 23.29
N ASP A 310 11.20 -1.87 22.08
CA ASP A 310 10.81 -0.89 21.05
C ASP A 310 9.31 -0.56 21.02
N LEU A 311 8.65 -0.70 22.16
CA LEU A 311 7.20 -0.57 22.32
C LEU A 311 6.66 0.88 22.26
N PHE A 312 7.50 1.90 22.02
CA PHE A 312 7.07 3.30 22.19
C PHE A 312 7.08 4.19 20.93
N TYR A 313 7.35 3.65 19.74
CA TYR A 313 7.27 4.45 18.52
C TYR A 313 6.14 3.96 17.60
N MET A 314 4.92 4.29 17.98
CA MET A 314 3.82 4.27 17.00
C MET A 314 3.79 5.61 16.28
N PRO A 315 3.81 5.62 14.96
CA PRO A 315 3.50 6.84 14.24
C PRO A 315 2.04 7.19 14.51
N ALA A 316 1.83 8.18 15.37
CA ALA A 316 0.52 8.81 15.61
C ALA A 316 -0.19 9.23 14.30
N VAL A 317 0.56 9.28 13.22
CA VAL A 317 0.18 9.72 11.88
C VAL A 317 -0.80 8.78 11.18
N VAL A 318 -0.70 7.46 11.37
CA VAL A 318 -1.68 6.53 10.76
C VAL A 318 -3.06 6.68 11.41
N ILE A 319 -3.10 7.18 12.65
CA ILE A 319 -4.34 7.36 13.43
C ILE A 319 -4.69 8.84 13.60
N GLY A 320 -3.86 9.78 13.16
CA GLY A 320 -4.11 11.23 13.30
C GLY A 320 -3.93 11.78 14.73
N ILE A 321 -3.18 11.09 15.60
CA ILE A 321 -2.93 11.52 16.99
C ILE A 321 -1.73 12.48 17.04
N PRO A 322 -1.82 13.69 17.63
CA PRO A 322 -0.69 14.61 17.81
C PRO A 322 0.42 14.00 18.70
N ARG A 323 1.66 14.29 18.37
CA ARG A 323 2.88 13.66 18.92
C ARG A 323 3.16 13.84 20.40
N ARG A 324 2.45 14.67 21.12
CA ARG A 324 2.50 14.82 22.59
C ARG A 324 1.28 15.62 23.05
N VAL A 325 0.44 15.04 23.86
CA VAL A 325 -0.48 15.80 24.71
C VAL A 325 -0.05 15.50 26.14
N SER A 326 0.49 16.48 26.85
CA SER A 326 0.65 16.41 28.30
C SER A 326 -0.71 16.66 28.93
N PHE A 327 -0.92 16.19 30.15
CA PHE A 327 -2.18 16.40 30.89
C PHE A 327 -2.55 17.87 31.08
N ASP A 328 -1.59 18.78 30.95
CA ASP A 328 -1.77 20.22 31.13
C ASP A 328 -2.33 20.93 29.88
N ASP A 329 -2.24 20.31 28.70
CA ASP A 329 -2.72 20.89 27.44
C ASP A 329 -4.25 20.74 27.24
N ILE A 330 -4.92 19.89 28.02
CA ILE A 330 -6.36 19.60 27.90
C ILE A 330 -7.20 20.82 28.30
N SER A 331 -6.74 21.64 29.25
CA SER A 331 -7.47 22.83 29.69
C SER A 331 -7.45 23.98 28.67
N THR A 332 -6.45 24.01 27.79
CA THR A 332 -6.27 25.08 26.78
C THR A 332 -7.09 24.81 25.53
N VAL A 333 -7.28 23.54 25.17
CA VAL A 333 -8.07 23.13 23.98
C VAL A 333 -9.58 23.41 24.19
N GLN A 334 -10.09 23.30 25.42
CA GLN A 334 -11.50 23.63 25.71
C GLN A 334 -11.82 25.11 25.54
N LYS A 335 -10.85 26.01 25.66
CA LYS A 335 -11.08 27.46 25.48
C LYS A 335 -11.01 27.92 24.02
N GLN A 336 -10.39 27.15 23.13
CA GLN A 336 -10.29 27.51 21.71
C GLN A 336 -11.46 26.98 20.85
N SER A 337 -12.23 26.00 21.32
CA SER A 337 -13.37 25.44 20.57
C SER A 337 -14.59 26.36 20.46
N CYS A 338 -14.62 27.47 21.23
CA CYS A 338 -15.71 28.47 21.17
C CYS A 338 -15.54 29.56 20.10
N LEU A 339 -14.41 29.64 19.39
CA LEU A 339 -14.10 30.77 18.51
C LEU A 339 -13.96 30.44 17.02
N SER A 340 -14.14 29.20 16.57
CA SER A 340 -14.05 28.84 15.14
C SER A 340 -15.34 28.28 14.55
N LYS A 341 -16.44 29.01 14.65
CA LYS A 341 -17.61 28.84 13.75
C LYS A 341 -17.39 29.63 12.46
N ARG A 342 -16.45 29.22 11.65
CA ARG A 342 -16.32 29.51 10.19
C ARG A 342 -15.10 28.74 9.70
N LEU A 343 -15.30 27.57 9.11
CA LEU A 343 -14.41 27.02 8.08
C LEU A 343 -14.99 25.72 7.50
N ASP A 344 -15.33 25.83 6.26
CA ASP A 344 -15.25 24.85 5.19
C ASP A 344 -15.88 23.45 5.34
N ASN A 345 -16.92 23.24 4.53
CA ASN A 345 -17.52 21.98 4.13
C ASN A 345 -16.56 21.04 3.37
N ARG A 346 -15.49 20.58 4.03
CA ARG A 346 -14.74 19.42 3.53
C ARG A 346 -15.22 18.19 4.28
N ARG A 347 -15.66 17.19 3.52
CA ARG A 347 -16.11 15.89 4.01
C ARG A 347 -15.05 15.29 4.92
N GLU A 348 -15.28 15.30 6.21
CA GLU A 348 -14.40 14.64 7.18
C GLU A 348 -14.48 13.11 7.00
N SER A 349 -13.33 12.44 7.04
CA SER A 349 -13.31 10.98 6.97
C SER A 349 -13.92 10.36 8.24
N PRO A 350 -14.55 9.19 8.17
CA PRO A 350 -15.12 8.49 9.33
C PRO A 350 -14.12 8.29 10.49
N LEU A 351 -12.84 8.24 10.18
CA LEU A 351 -11.76 8.14 11.16
C LEU A 351 -11.63 9.38 12.04
N ARG A 352 -11.82 10.57 11.46
CA ARG A 352 -11.73 11.85 12.19
C ARG A 352 -12.87 12.01 13.17
N ILE A 353 -14.09 11.61 12.77
CA ILE A 353 -15.28 11.68 13.61
C ILE A 353 -15.17 10.74 14.82
N PHE A 354 -14.62 9.55 14.62
CA PHE A 354 -14.48 8.55 15.69
C PHE A 354 -13.47 8.96 16.77
N ILE A 355 -12.45 9.73 16.40
CA ILE A 355 -11.40 10.22 17.32
C ILE A 355 -11.88 11.48 18.06
N LEU A 356 -12.58 12.41 17.39
CA LEU A 356 -13.07 13.66 17.99
C LEU A 356 -14.18 13.43 19.01
N SER A 357 -15.06 12.43 18.82
CA SER A 357 -16.12 12.09 19.77
C SER A 357 -15.62 11.56 21.13
N ARG A 358 -14.34 11.31 21.28
CA ARG A 358 -13.71 10.80 22.50
C ARG A 358 -13.25 11.86 23.48
N PHE A 359 -13.03 13.08 23.02
CA PHE A 359 -12.54 14.17 23.86
C PHE A 359 -13.67 15.05 24.42
N SER A 360 -14.94 14.69 24.16
CA SER A 360 -16.11 15.47 24.58
C SER A 360 -16.97 14.80 25.65
N SER A 361 -16.49 13.74 26.30
CA SER A 361 -17.20 13.10 27.43
C SER A 361 -16.26 12.67 28.55
#